data_5f7214c748e277c9c2d3ae56d39c98b4
#
_entry.id   5f7214c748e277c9c2d3ae56d39c98b4
#
_cell.length_a   1.000
_cell.length_b   1.000
_cell.length_c   1.000
_cell.angle_alpha   90.00
_cell.angle_beta   90.00
_cell.angle_gamma   90.00
#
_symmetry.space_group_name_H-M   'P 1'
#
loop_
_entity.id
_entity.type
_entity.pdbx_description
1 polymer ?
#
loop_
_entity_poly.entity_id
_entity_poly.type
_entity_poly.pdbx_seq_one_letter_code
_entity_poly.pdbx_strand_id
1 'polypeptide(L)'
;MAYAPYGSSFLVPNARSYAKTKLHAEEDDLFFLDKTGDIPDAAVKSALSGSQYFLEAKPYWDQSNVPVNVFKNKAPFTGKVVSTKRIVGPKATGETCHIIIDHDGDFPYWEGQSWGVIPPGNREKDGKPHSVRLYSIASSRYGDDMTGKTGSLCVRRATYWCPELQAEDPAKKGICSNFLCDTSPGDEITMTGPAGKVMLMPEENPKTDLIMVATGTGIAPYRGFIRRLFVESTPAAKAYQGQAWLFLGVANSDALLYDDEWEEAKAKAGNKFRVDYALSREQENKNGGKMYIQDKVEEYADQIFNKLDNGAHIYFCGLKGMMPGIQDMLKNVCASKNIDFDSWLKGLKKNKQWHVEVY
;
A
#
# COMPACT_ATOMS: atom_id res chain seq x y z
N MET A 1 24.09 51.02 9.06
CA MET A 1 22.92 50.65 8.25
C MET A 1 22.91 49.13 8.17
N ALA A 2 22.04 48.49 8.93
CA ALA A 2 21.97 47.06 9.05
C ALA A 2 20.89 46.53 8.06
N TYR A 3 21.30 45.65 7.17
CA TYR A 3 20.37 44.92 6.31
C TYR A 3 19.75 43.77 7.10
N ALA A 4 18.44 43.80 7.27
CA ALA A 4 17.65 42.70 7.76
C ALA A 4 17.39 41.67 6.63
N PRO A 5 17.49 40.34 6.87
CA PRO A 5 17.14 39.38 5.86
C PRO A 5 15.60 39.23 5.79
N TYR A 6 15.06 39.38 4.60
CA TYR A 6 13.67 38.99 4.30
C TYR A 6 13.54 37.48 4.38
N GLY A 7 13.02 36.98 5.48
CA GLY A 7 12.51 35.63 5.59
C GLY A 7 11.14 35.57 4.94
N SER A 8 11.05 35.09 3.70
CA SER A 8 9.80 34.68 3.09
C SER A 8 9.42 33.31 3.65
N SER A 9 8.67 33.30 4.74
CA SER A 9 7.96 32.10 5.19
C SER A 9 6.88 31.76 4.16
N PHE A 10 7.19 30.91 3.21
CA PHE A 10 6.16 30.25 2.41
C PHE A 10 5.38 29.35 3.36
N LEU A 11 4.15 29.76 3.68
CA LEU A 11 3.17 28.94 4.37
C LEU A 11 2.92 27.70 3.52
N VAL A 12 3.56 26.61 3.89
CA VAL A 12 3.15 25.26 3.48
C VAL A 12 1.70 25.10 3.94
N PRO A 13 0.74 24.69 3.06
CA PRO A 13 -0.59 24.35 3.54
C PRO A 13 -0.44 23.19 4.53
N ASN A 14 -0.48 23.51 5.80
CA ASN A 14 -0.27 22.58 6.90
C ASN A 14 -1.44 21.57 6.87
N ALA A 15 -1.16 20.31 7.08
CA ALA A 15 -2.18 19.28 7.34
C ALA A 15 -3.20 19.74 8.41
N ARG A 16 -2.77 20.64 9.32
CA ARG A 16 -3.64 21.35 10.26
C ARG A 16 -4.77 22.16 9.61
N SER A 17 -4.59 22.67 8.39
CA SER A 17 -5.68 23.37 7.67
C SER A 17 -6.70 22.39 7.10
N TYR A 18 -6.25 21.17 6.77
CA TYR A 18 -7.12 20.08 6.31
C TYR A 18 -7.96 19.53 7.46
N ALA A 19 -7.38 19.43 8.66
CA ALA A 19 -8.08 19.09 9.89
C ALA A 19 -9.08 20.18 10.31
N LYS A 20 -8.72 21.46 10.19
CA LYS A 20 -9.57 22.58 10.57
C LYS A 20 -10.87 22.67 9.76
N THR A 21 -10.89 22.20 8.52
CA THR A 21 -12.11 22.19 7.70
C THR A 21 -13.14 21.16 8.16
N LYS A 22 -12.73 20.18 8.99
CA LYS A 22 -13.61 19.17 9.61
C LYS A 22 -13.86 19.40 11.10
N LEU A 23 -13.19 20.38 11.73
CA LEU A 23 -13.32 20.70 13.16
C LEU A 23 -14.69 21.28 13.59
N HIS A 24 -15.69 21.22 12.74
CA HIS A 24 -17.09 21.46 13.12
C HIS A 24 -17.87 20.17 13.38
N ALA A 25 -17.16 19.03 13.55
CA ALA A 25 -17.78 17.86 14.13
C ALA A 25 -18.09 18.18 15.61
N GLU A 26 -19.34 18.04 15.98
CA GLU A 26 -19.82 18.28 17.34
C GLU A 26 -19.05 17.40 18.34
N GLU A 27 -18.92 17.82 19.61
CA GLU A 27 -18.25 17.07 20.69
C GLU A 27 -18.77 15.62 20.80
N ASP A 28 -20.02 15.37 20.43
CA ASP A 28 -20.61 14.04 20.32
C ASP A 28 -19.91 13.10 19.33
N ASP A 29 -19.18 13.64 18.38
CA ASP A 29 -18.49 12.88 17.35
C ASP A 29 -17.15 12.31 17.80
N LEU A 30 -16.46 12.98 18.74
CA LEU A 30 -15.25 12.49 19.40
C LEU A 30 -15.59 11.41 20.43
N PHE A 31 -16.76 11.51 21.03
CA PHE A 31 -17.28 10.55 22.02
C PHE A 31 -17.57 9.16 21.42
N PHE A 32 -17.75 9.07 20.12
CA PHE A 32 -17.95 7.79 19.43
C PHE A 32 -16.70 6.91 19.44
N LEU A 33 -15.51 7.50 19.34
CA LEU A 33 -14.23 6.78 19.40
C LEU A 33 -13.97 6.22 20.82
N ASP A 34 -14.40 6.95 21.85
CA ASP A 34 -14.22 6.56 23.24
C ASP A 34 -15.20 5.45 23.67
N LYS A 35 -16.43 5.47 23.16
CA LYS A 35 -17.47 4.46 23.51
C LYS A 35 -17.21 3.08 22.92
N THR A 36 -16.37 2.95 21.91
CA THR A 36 -16.16 1.66 21.24
C THR A 36 -15.17 0.77 21.97
N GLY A 37 -14.27 1.33 22.79
CA GLY A 37 -13.26 0.58 23.55
C GLY A 37 -12.28 -0.26 22.73
N ASP A 38 -12.41 -0.21 21.40
CA ASP A 38 -11.76 -1.12 20.47
C ASP A 38 -10.65 -0.45 19.63
N ILE A 39 -10.55 0.89 19.71
CA ILE A 39 -9.44 1.63 19.11
C ILE A 39 -8.37 1.80 20.20
N PRO A 40 -7.10 1.52 19.88
CA PRO A 40 -6.03 1.67 20.86
C PRO A 40 -5.99 3.07 21.45
N ASP A 41 -5.78 3.18 22.76
CA ASP A 41 -5.75 4.45 23.52
C ASP A 41 -4.85 5.51 22.87
N ALA A 42 -3.73 5.09 22.28
CA ALA A 42 -2.79 5.98 21.59
C ALA A 42 -3.44 6.65 20.37
N ALA A 43 -4.19 5.87 19.55
CA ALA A 43 -4.89 6.39 18.38
C ALA A 43 -6.06 7.31 18.78
N VAL A 44 -6.79 6.96 19.85
CA VAL A 44 -7.86 7.81 20.41
C VAL A 44 -7.28 9.13 20.89
N LYS A 45 -6.21 9.11 21.68
CA LYS A 45 -5.55 10.33 22.17
C LYS A 45 -5.04 11.20 21.02
N SER A 46 -4.50 10.58 20.00
CA SER A 46 -4.01 11.27 18.81
C SER A 46 -5.13 11.92 18.00
N ALA A 47 -6.24 11.21 17.78
CA ALA A 47 -7.44 11.74 17.14
C ALA A 47 -8.03 12.93 17.94
N LEU A 48 -8.09 12.82 19.27
CA LEU A 48 -8.56 13.86 20.16
C LEU A 48 -7.65 15.11 20.19
N SER A 49 -6.35 14.97 19.84
CA SER A 49 -5.45 16.12 19.77
C SER A 49 -5.70 17.04 18.58
N GLY A 50 -6.60 16.67 17.67
CA GLY A 50 -6.96 17.43 16.46
C GLY A 50 -5.93 17.36 15.35
N SER A 51 -4.73 16.81 15.59
CA SER A 51 -3.68 16.67 14.56
C SER A 51 -3.91 15.50 13.62
N GLN A 52 -4.77 14.54 14.01
CA GLN A 52 -5.00 13.30 13.25
C GLN A 52 -6.48 12.99 13.03
N TYR A 53 -7.27 14.03 12.89
CA TYR A 53 -8.71 13.93 12.64
C TYR A 53 -9.06 13.18 11.34
N PHE A 54 -8.09 13.02 10.44
CA PHE A 54 -8.23 12.28 9.19
C PHE A 54 -8.28 10.75 9.36
N LEU A 55 -7.97 10.22 10.54
CA LEU A 55 -7.89 8.77 10.77
C LEU A 55 -9.22 8.07 10.48
N GLU A 56 -10.35 8.69 10.84
CA GLU A 56 -11.66 8.17 10.47
C GLU A 56 -12.56 9.26 9.91
N ALA A 57 -13.19 8.96 8.76
CA ALA A 57 -14.23 9.80 8.19
C ALA A 57 -15.59 9.51 8.89
N LYS A 58 -16.56 10.39 8.66
CA LYS A 58 -17.94 10.18 9.09
C LYS A 58 -18.93 10.36 7.94
N PRO A 59 -19.59 9.28 7.59
CA PRO A 59 -19.37 7.89 8.02
C PRO A 59 -17.95 7.40 7.66
N TYR A 60 -17.43 6.36 8.36
CA TYR A 60 -16.04 5.88 8.21
C TYR A 60 -15.63 5.55 6.76
N TRP A 61 -16.57 5.20 5.93
CA TRP A 61 -16.38 4.86 4.52
C TRP A 61 -16.39 6.08 3.56
N ASP A 62 -16.70 7.28 4.06
CA ASP A 62 -16.77 8.48 3.19
C ASP A 62 -15.39 8.87 2.66
N GLN A 63 -15.20 8.65 1.36
CA GLN A 63 -13.97 8.97 0.63
C GLN A 63 -13.98 10.35 -0.03
N SER A 64 -14.99 11.19 0.22
CA SER A 64 -15.12 12.50 -0.41
C SER A 64 -13.92 13.41 -0.13
N ASN A 65 -13.34 13.31 1.06
CA ASN A 65 -12.22 14.11 1.53
C ASN A 65 -10.89 13.34 1.67
N VAL A 66 -10.72 12.22 0.97
CA VAL A 66 -9.43 11.51 0.95
C VAL A 66 -8.32 12.48 0.52
N PRO A 67 -7.25 12.61 1.33
CA PRO A 67 -6.15 13.52 1.02
C PRO A 67 -5.43 13.08 -0.26
N VAL A 68 -5.14 14.02 -1.16
CA VAL A 68 -4.35 13.76 -2.38
C VAL A 68 -3.44 14.95 -2.66
N ASN A 69 -2.16 14.66 -2.90
CA ASN A 69 -1.14 15.66 -3.24
C ASN A 69 -1.08 16.85 -2.26
N VAL A 70 -1.20 16.55 -0.97
CA VAL A 70 -1.08 17.51 0.12
C VAL A 70 0.31 18.15 0.09
N PHE A 71 1.34 17.33 -0.12
CA PHE A 71 2.72 17.76 -0.30
C PHE A 71 3.20 17.54 -1.73
N LYS A 72 3.85 18.53 -2.30
CA LYS A 72 4.30 18.55 -3.71
C LYS A 72 5.81 18.72 -3.80
N ASN A 73 6.40 18.42 -4.96
CA ASN A 73 7.86 18.53 -5.18
C ASN A 73 8.44 19.91 -4.83
N LYS A 74 7.65 20.98 -4.95
CA LYS A 74 8.08 22.35 -4.60
C LYS A 74 7.95 22.68 -3.11
N ALA A 75 7.16 21.90 -2.40
CA ALA A 75 6.92 22.02 -0.96
C ALA A 75 6.73 20.60 -0.40
N PRO A 76 7.82 19.80 -0.34
CA PRO A 76 7.75 18.44 0.18
C PRO A 76 7.63 18.45 1.70
N PHE A 77 7.26 17.30 2.25
CA PHE A 77 7.31 17.01 3.66
C PHE A 77 8.65 16.36 4.02
N THR A 78 9.13 16.58 5.23
CA THR A 78 10.28 15.85 5.77
C THR A 78 9.81 14.93 6.90
N GLY A 79 9.84 13.62 6.65
CA GLY A 79 9.62 12.59 7.66
C GLY A 79 10.93 12.12 8.26
N LYS A 80 10.87 11.40 9.38
CA LYS A 80 12.04 10.80 10.04
C LYS A 80 11.91 9.29 10.09
N VAL A 81 12.99 8.59 9.76
CA VAL A 81 13.04 7.13 9.86
C VAL A 81 12.99 6.71 11.33
N VAL A 82 12.05 5.83 11.66
CA VAL A 82 11.97 5.16 12.96
C VAL A 82 12.77 3.88 12.94
N SER A 83 12.62 3.10 11.86
CA SER A 83 13.37 1.85 11.66
C SER A 83 13.45 1.46 10.20
N THR A 84 14.53 0.78 9.85
CA THR A 84 14.72 0.08 8.58
C THR A 84 15.11 -1.35 8.88
N LYS A 85 14.27 -2.30 8.51
CA LYS A 85 14.45 -3.71 8.84
C LYS A 85 14.33 -4.56 7.58
N ARG A 86 15.36 -5.38 7.31
CA ARG A 86 15.24 -6.45 6.30
C ARG A 86 14.21 -7.48 6.76
N ILE A 87 13.25 -7.82 5.87
CA ILE A 87 12.10 -8.70 6.15
C ILE A 87 12.07 -9.95 5.26
N VAL A 88 13.18 -10.28 4.62
CA VAL A 88 13.34 -11.49 3.81
C VAL A 88 14.51 -12.33 4.33
N GLY A 89 14.40 -13.64 4.17
CA GLY A 89 15.42 -14.60 4.59
C GLY A 89 16.68 -14.57 3.72
N PRO A 90 17.72 -15.33 4.12
CA PRO A 90 19.02 -15.32 3.45
C PRO A 90 19.01 -15.85 2.02
N LYS A 91 18.09 -16.76 1.67
CA LYS A 91 17.95 -17.34 0.32
C LYS A 91 17.04 -16.54 -0.61
N ALA A 92 16.49 -15.41 -0.13
CA ALA A 92 15.70 -14.52 -0.98
C ALA A 92 16.54 -13.96 -2.14
N THR A 93 15.88 -13.70 -3.27
CA THR A 93 16.54 -13.18 -4.48
C THR A 93 16.83 -11.68 -4.44
N GLY A 94 17.30 -11.19 -3.33
CA GLY A 94 17.59 -9.78 -3.08
C GLY A 94 17.13 -9.36 -1.70
N GLU A 95 17.37 -8.11 -1.36
CA GLU A 95 16.98 -7.52 -0.09
C GLU A 95 15.65 -6.78 -0.24
N THR A 96 14.77 -6.98 0.73
CA THR A 96 13.54 -6.18 0.89
C THR A 96 13.48 -5.70 2.33
N CYS A 97 13.28 -4.39 2.49
CA CYS A 97 13.20 -3.73 3.79
C CYS A 97 11.79 -3.22 4.07
N HIS A 98 11.39 -3.35 5.32
CA HIS A 98 10.27 -2.62 5.90
C HIS A 98 10.81 -1.37 6.58
N ILE A 99 10.28 -0.20 6.20
CA ILE A 99 10.81 1.09 6.64
C ILE A 99 9.66 1.86 7.29
N ILE A 100 9.79 2.15 8.58
CA ILE A 100 8.81 2.95 9.33
C ILE A 100 9.29 4.40 9.36
N ILE A 101 8.40 5.31 8.99
CA ILE A 101 8.65 6.74 8.90
C ILE A 101 7.68 7.47 9.82
N ASP A 102 8.21 8.28 10.72
CA ASP A 102 7.45 9.20 11.57
C ASP A 102 7.12 10.47 10.79
N HIS A 103 5.86 10.84 10.78
CA HIS A 103 5.34 12.08 10.19
C HIS A 103 4.57 12.94 11.21
N ASP A 104 4.64 12.59 12.49
CA ASP A 104 4.01 13.27 13.64
C ASP A 104 2.51 13.60 13.43
N GLY A 105 1.82 12.82 12.57
CA GLY A 105 0.41 13.04 12.22
C GLY A 105 0.16 14.15 11.20
N ASP A 106 1.20 14.80 10.71
CA ASP A 106 1.07 15.93 9.77
C ASP A 106 1.01 15.50 8.29
N PHE A 107 1.16 14.20 8.00
CA PHE A 107 1.06 13.67 6.64
C PHE A 107 -0.11 12.68 6.48
N PRO A 108 -1.34 13.17 6.30
CA PRO A 108 -2.53 12.33 6.18
C PRO A 108 -2.47 11.45 4.93
N TYR A 109 -2.85 10.18 5.08
CA TYR A 109 -3.00 9.22 3.99
C TYR A 109 -4.07 8.16 4.34
N TRP A 110 -4.55 7.46 3.32
CA TRP A 110 -5.44 6.33 3.46
C TRP A 110 -4.83 5.09 2.80
N GLU A 111 -5.26 3.92 3.25
CA GLU A 111 -4.83 2.63 2.72
C GLU A 111 -5.07 2.58 1.20
N GLY A 112 -4.09 2.05 0.46
CA GLY A 112 -4.10 2.03 -1.01
C GLY A 112 -3.53 3.27 -1.67
N GLN A 113 -3.05 4.27 -0.90
CA GLN A 113 -2.31 5.41 -1.45
C GLN A 113 -0.80 5.15 -1.44
N SER A 114 -0.08 6.01 -2.15
CA SER A 114 1.37 5.95 -2.29
C SER A 114 2.03 7.22 -1.79
N TRP A 115 3.21 7.10 -1.20
CA TRP A 115 4.11 8.22 -0.95
C TRP A 115 5.13 8.37 -2.06
N GLY A 116 5.41 9.60 -2.45
CA GLY A 116 6.56 9.93 -3.26
C GLY A 116 7.77 10.18 -2.38
N VAL A 117 8.91 9.59 -2.75
CA VAL A 117 10.20 9.83 -2.09
C VAL A 117 11.14 10.50 -3.07
N ILE A 118 11.80 11.57 -2.65
CA ILE A 118 12.84 12.26 -3.38
C ILE A 118 14.18 11.89 -2.75
N PRO A 119 15.01 11.05 -3.38
CA PRO A 119 16.31 10.71 -2.81
C PRO A 119 17.24 11.93 -2.83
N PRO A 120 18.17 12.05 -1.87
CA PRO A 120 19.09 13.16 -1.76
C PRO A 120 20.05 13.27 -2.95
N GLY A 121 20.60 14.44 -3.17
CA GLY A 121 21.57 14.71 -4.23
C GLY A 121 20.95 15.04 -5.58
N ASN A 122 21.81 15.17 -6.58
CA ASN A 122 21.47 15.61 -7.92
C ASN A 122 21.83 14.54 -8.97
N ARG A 123 21.10 14.54 -10.06
CA ARG A 123 21.38 13.70 -11.21
C ARG A 123 22.67 14.15 -11.91
N GLU A 124 23.58 13.25 -12.15
CA GLU A 124 24.85 13.54 -12.83
C GLU A 124 24.66 14.17 -14.22
N LYS A 125 23.65 13.73 -14.95
CA LYS A 125 23.45 14.11 -16.35
C LYS A 125 23.08 15.60 -16.54
N ASP A 126 22.44 16.27 -15.56
CA ASP A 126 21.89 17.63 -15.72
C ASP A 126 21.96 18.48 -14.44
N GLY A 127 22.57 17.96 -13.36
CA GLY A 127 22.73 18.68 -12.09
C GLY A 127 21.43 18.98 -11.34
N LYS A 128 20.28 18.50 -11.81
CA LYS A 128 18.99 18.72 -11.15
C LYS A 128 18.74 17.69 -10.05
N PRO A 129 17.91 18.01 -9.05
CA PRO A 129 17.50 17.06 -8.03
C PRO A 129 16.96 15.76 -8.64
N HIS A 130 17.16 14.66 -7.95
CA HIS A 130 16.58 13.37 -8.35
C HIS A 130 15.06 13.45 -8.48
N SER A 131 14.50 12.68 -9.40
CA SER A 131 13.04 12.61 -9.57
C SER A 131 12.41 11.81 -8.44
N VAL A 132 11.22 12.21 -8.04
CA VAL A 132 10.39 11.46 -7.11
C VAL A 132 10.15 10.01 -7.59
N ARG A 133 10.11 9.07 -6.65
CA ARG A 133 9.68 7.70 -6.87
C ARG A 133 8.50 7.40 -5.96
N LEU A 134 7.46 6.80 -6.52
CA LEU A 134 6.26 6.41 -5.77
C LEU A 134 6.47 5.03 -5.13
N TYR A 135 6.01 4.92 -3.90
CA TYR A 135 5.97 3.68 -3.13
C TYR A 135 4.59 3.55 -2.50
N SER A 136 3.91 2.43 -2.73
CA SER A 136 2.66 2.14 -2.06
C SER A 136 2.90 2.02 -0.55
N ILE A 137 2.03 2.65 0.23
CA ILE A 137 2.13 2.67 1.69
C ILE A 137 1.75 1.27 2.22
N ALA A 138 2.56 0.75 3.15
CA ALA A 138 2.44 -0.61 3.66
C ALA A 138 1.75 -0.72 5.03
N SER A 139 1.31 0.39 5.60
CA SER A 139 0.57 0.45 6.86
C SER A 139 -0.86 0.94 6.66
N SER A 140 -1.71 0.69 7.66
CA SER A 140 -2.95 1.44 7.77
C SER A 140 -2.66 2.90 8.14
N ARG A 141 -3.65 3.76 8.06
CA ARG A 141 -3.54 5.18 8.47
C ARG A 141 -3.21 5.37 9.95
N TYR A 142 -3.33 4.33 10.75
CA TYR A 142 -2.92 4.33 12.16
C TYR A 142 -1.42 4.10 12.35
N GLY A 143 -0.70 3.71 11.29
CA GLY A 143 0.72 3.35 11.38
C GLY A 143 0.95 1.96 11.96
N ASP A 144 2.22 1.54 12.04
CA ASP A 144 2.57 0.24 12.61
C ASP A 144 2.49 0.23 14.15
N ASP A 145 2.62 1.39 14.76
CA ASP A 145 2.55 1.63 16.22
C ASP A 145 1.16 2.04 16.70
N MET A 146 0.18 2.12 15.82
CA MET A 146 -1.19 2.50 16.12
C MET A 146 -1.36 3.93 16.69
N THR A 147 -0.37 4.80 16.48
CA THR A 147 -0.44 6.21 16.94
C THR A 147 -1.09 7.14 15.91
N GLY A 148 -1.18 6.71 14.64
CA GLY A 148 -1.53 7.56 13.51
C GLY A 148 -0.46 8.60 13.19
N LYS A 149 0.76 8.47 13.75
CA LYS A 149 1.88 9.38 13.54
C LYS A 149 2.95 8.80 12.62
N THR A 150 2.88 7.51 12.37
CA THR A 150 3.82 6.79 11.52
C THR A 150 3.14 6.19 10.30
N GLY A 151 3.93 5.83 9.32
CA GLY A 151 3.52 4.98 8.22
C GLY A 151 4.71 4.22 7.69
N SER A 152 4.47 3.21 6.88
CA SER A 152 5.55 2.33 6.46
C SER A 152 5.60 2.08 4.97
N LEU A 153 6.80 1.75 4.47
CA LEU A 153 7.07 1.35 3.11
C LEU A 153 7.67 -0.06 3.07
N CYS A 154 7.33 -0.83 2.04
CA CYS A 154 7.94 -2.10 1.71
C CYS A 154 8.81 -1.92 0.46
N VAL A 155 10.13 -1.89 0.62
CA VAL A 155 11.06 -1.49 -0.44
C VAL A 155 12.04 -2.60 -0.76
N ARG A 156 12.04 -3.06 -2.01
CA ARG A 156 13.08 -3.94 -2.52
C ARG A 156 14.27 -3.12 -3.00
N ARG A 157 15.46 -3.42 -2.50
CA ARG A 157 16.72 -2.86 -3.01
C ARG A 157 16.90 -3.25 -4.48
N ALA A 158 16.95 -2.26 -5.37
CA ALA A 158 17.19 -2.50 -6.78
C ALA A 158 18.70 -2.55 -7.04
N THR A 159 19.19 -3.73 -7.39
CA THR A 159 20.56 -3.98 -7.86
C THR A 159 20.54 -4.34 -9.34
N TYR A 160 21.68 -4.26 -9.99
CA TYR A 160 21.85 -4.66 -11.39
C TYR A 160 23.01 -5.64 -11.51
N TRP A 161 22.69 -6.87 -11.87
CA TRP A 161 23.70 -7.87 -12.19
C TRP A 161 24.29 -7.60 -13.60
N CYS A 162 25.59 -7.34 -13.66
CA CYS A 162 26.29 -7.11 -14.92
C CYS A 162 26.90 -8.42 -15.44
N PRO A 163 26.42 -8.94 -16.58
CA PRO A 163 26.97 -10.18 -17.15
C PRO A 163 28.45 -10.09 -17.49
N GLU A 164 28.94 -8.90 -17.93
CA GLU A 164 30.33 -8.68 -18.30
C GLU A 164 31.24 -8.69 -17.06
N LEU A 165 30.79 -8.12 -15.96
CA LEU A 165 31.54 -8.07 -14.68
C LEU A 165 31.38 -9.33 -13.85
N GLN A 166 30.43 -10.22 -14.19
CA GLN A 166 30.04 -11.38 -13.37
C GLN A 166 29.75 -10.98 -11.90
N ALA A 167 29.26 -9.75 -11.67
CA ALA A 167 29.00 -9.16 -10.38
C ALA A 167 27.88 -8.11 -10.46
N GLU A 168 27.38 -7.65 -9.32
CA GLU A 168 26.52 -6.48 -9.26
C GLU A 168 27.31 -5.21 -9.65
N ASP A 169 26.74 -4.43 -10.56
CA ASP A 169 27.31 -3.14 -11.00
C ASP A 169 26.76 -2.01 -10.11
N PRO A 170 27.56 -1.44 -9.22
CA PRO A 170 27.12 -0.40 -8.31
C PRO A 170 26.74 0.90 -9.02
N ALA A 171 27.22 1.13 -10.24
CA ALA A 171 26.88 2.31 -11.04
C ALA A 171 25.44 2.26 -11.61
N LYS A 172 24.88 1.05 -11.73
CA LYS A 172 23.54 0.82 -12.28
C LYS A 172 22.48 0.49 -11.22
N LYS A 173 22.81 0.55 -9.93
CA LYS A 173 21.85 0.32 -8.86
C LYS A 173 20.75 1.38 -8.82
N GLY A 174 19.57 1.00 -8.32
CA GLY A 174 18.46 1.93 -8.14
C GLY A 174 18.76 2.99 -7.06
N ILE A 175 18.71 4.27 -7.39
CA ILE A 175 19.09 5.36 -6.49
C ILE A 175 18.17 5.40 -5.25
N CYS A 176 16.86 5.54 -5.46
CA CYS A 176 15.91 5.76 -4.38
C CYS A 176 15.75 4.52 -3.47
N SER A 177 15.66 3.32 -4.05
CA SER A 177 15.50 2.10 -3.28
C SER A 177 16.74 1.77 -2.45
N ASN A 178 17.95 2.03 -2.96
CA ASN A 178 19.18 1.86 -2.18
C ASN A 178 19.25 2.91 -1.07
N PHE A 179 18.95 4.18 -1.37
CA PHE A 179 18.86 5.22 -0.33
C PHE A 179 17.94 4.78 0.81
N LEU A 180 16.71 4.37 0.49
CA LEU A 180 15.73 3.94 1.49
C LEU A 180 16.19 2.73 2.30
N CYS A 181 16.77 1.70 1.66
CA CYS A 181 17.25 0.52 2.36
C CYS A 181 18.54 0.76 3.19
N ASP A 182 19.26 1.87 2.95
CA ASP A 182 20.47 2.26 3.69
C ASP A 182 20.15 3.20 4.86
N THR A 183 18.90 3.63 5.04
CA THR A 183 18.53 4.55 6.12
C THR A 183 18.63 3.91 7.50
N SER A 184 18.94 4.75 8.48
CA SER A 184 19.01 4.43 9.91
C SER A 184 18.00 5.27 10.70
N PRO A 185 17.64 4.88 11.93
CA PRO A 185 16.77 5.67 12.79
C PRO A 185 17.28 7.11 12.95
N GLY A 186 16.39 8.07 12.73
CA GLY A 186 16.66 9.50 12.78
C GLY A 186 16.99 10.15 11.43
N ASP A 187 17.27 9.35 10.38
CA ASP A 187 17.50 9.90 9.04
C ASP A 187 16.25 10.58 8.48
N GLU A 188 16.45 11.65 7.73
CA GLU A 188 15.37 12.41 7.11
C GLU A 188 15.01 11.89 5.72
N ILE A 189 13.72 11.80 5.45
CA ILE A 189 13.16 11.41 4.15
C ILE A 189 12.35 12.57 3.58
N THR A 190 12.74 13.04 2.41
CA THR A 190 11.96 14.05 1.66
C THR A 190 10.82 13.35 0.91
N MET A 191 9.58 13.71 1.26
CA MET A 191 8.38 13.01 0.84
C MET A 191 7.37 13.93 0.16
N THR A 192 6.56 13.36 -0.72
CA THR A 192 5.44 14.03 -1.39
C THR A 192 4.21 13.12 -1.40
N GLY A 193 3.06 13.69 -1.68
CA GLY A 193 1.80 12.93 -1.76
C GLY A 193 0.80 13.34 -0.67
N PRO A 194 -0.03 12.42 -0.17
CA PRO A 194 -0.20 11.05 -0.69
C PRO A 194 -0.74 11.07 -2.12
N ALA A 195 -0.43 10.05 -2.91
CA ALA A 195 -0.85 9.96 -4.31
C ALA A 195 -1.84 8.81 -4.51
N GLY A 196 -2.73 8.98 -5.49
CA GLY A 196 -3.64 7.93 -5.96
C GLY A 196 -4.96 7.85 -5.18
N LYS A 197 -5.98 7.38 -5.91
CA LYS A 197 -7.31 6.99 -5.38
C LYS A 197 -7.78 5.65 -6.00
N VAL A 198 -6.98 5.09 -6.92
CA VAL A 198 -7.38 3.89 -7.67
C VAL A 198 -7.46 2.67 -6.76
N MET A 199 -6.58 2.59 -5.77
CA MET A 199 -6.45 1.44 -4.88
C MET A 199 -7.24 1.60 -3.57
N LEU A 200 -8.13 2.59 -3.43
CA LEU A 200 -8.94 2.73 -2.21
C LEU A 200 -9.91 1.56 -2.05
N MET A 201 -10.13 1.12 -0.81
CA MET A 201 -11.09 0.04 -0.51
C MET A 201 -12.55 0.50 -0.63
N PRO A 202 -13.50 -0.36 -1.06
CA PRO A 202 -14.92 -0.05 -1.18
C PRO A 202 -15.64 -0.18 0.17
N GLU A 203 -15.21 0.56 1.18
CA GLU A 203 -15.71 0.43 2.57
C GLU A 203 -17.19 0.80 2.73
N GLU A 204 -17.80 1.46 1.73
CA GLU A 204 -19.23 1.78 1.72
C GLU A 204 -20.11 0.52 1.75
N ASN A 205 -19.65 -0.55 1.09
CA ASN A 205 -20.35 -1.84 1.14
C ASN A 205 -19.50 -2.87 1.92
N PRO A 206 -19.77 -3.09 3.21
CA PRO A 206 -18.97 -3.98 4.03
C PRO A 206 -19.08 -5.48 3.66
N LYS A 207 -19.98 -5.85 2.75
CA LYS A 207 -20.11 -7.23 2.24
C LYS A 207 -19.28 -7.50 0.99
N THR A 208 -18.58 -6.48 0.46
CA THR A 208 -17.79 -6.62 -0.75
C THR A 208 -16.61 -7.55 -0.52
N ASP A 209 -16.49 -8.57 -1.35
CA ASP A 209 -15.30 -9.41 -1.40
C ASP A 209 -14.13 -8.68 -2.06
N LEU A 210 -12.93 -8.86 -1.51
CA LEU A 210 -11.70 -8.27 -2.03
C LEU A 210 -10.77 -9.38 -2.54
N ILE A 211 -10.36 -9.30 -3.79
CA ILE A 211 -9.34 -10.17 -4.39
C ILE A 211 -8.09 -9.33 -4.61
N MET A 212 -6.99 -9.69 -3.96
CA MET A 212 -5.75 -8.93 -3.96
C MET A 212 -4.64 -9.77 -4.59
N VAL A 213 -4.07 -9.30 -5.70
CA VAL A 213 -3.03 -10.02 -6.44
C VAL A 213 -1.74 -9.20 -6.37
N ALA A 214 -0.73 -9.75 -5.68
CA ALA A 214 0.56 -9.11 -5.44
C ALA A 214 1.72 -9.89 -6.05
N THR A 215 2.73 -9.17 -6.55
CA THR A 215 4.06 -9.74 -6.80
C THR A 215 5.11 -8.94 -6.02
N GLY A 216 5.88 -9.66 -5.19
CA GLY A 216 6.92 -9.03 -4.36
C GLY A 216 6.39 -7.87 -3.52
N THR A 217 7.03 -6.70 -3.63
CA THR A 217 6.65 -5.49 -2.86
C THR A 217 5.29 -4.89 -3.23
N GLY A 218 4.61 -5.40 -4.26
CA GLY A 218 3.21 -5.11 -4.52
C GLY A 218 2.26 -5.54 -3.39
N ILE A 219 2.75 -6.28 -2.39
CA ILE A 219 2.02 -6.60 -1.17
C ILE A 219 1.73 -5.37 -0.29
N ALA A 220 2.48 -4.29 -0.45
CA ALA A 220 2.43 -3.13 0.43
C ALA A 220 1.01 -2.59 0.69
N PRO A 221 0.20 -2.22 -0.30
CA PRO A 221 -1.14 -1.69 -0.04
C PRO A 221 -2.05 -2.72 0.65
N TYR A 222 -1.87 -4.00 0.35
CA TYR A 222 -2.71 -5.06 0.91
C TYR A 222 -2.39 -5.36 2.37
N ARG A 223 -1.14 -5.10 2.81
CA ARG A 223 -0.83 -5.13 4.24
C ARG A 223 -1.66 -4.09 5.00
N GLY A 224 -1.75 -2.88 4.50
CA GLY A 224 -2.61 -1.85 5.06
C GLY A 224 -4.09 -2.28 5.10
N PHE A 225 -4.61 -2.87 4.01
CA PHE A 225 -5.98 -3.37 3.95
C PHE A 225 -6.26 -4.45 4.99
N ILE A 226 -5.40 -5.46 5.06
CA ILE A 226 -5.57 -6.61 5.96
C ILE A 226 -5.48 -6.17 7.42
N ARG A 227 -4.53 -5.28 7.76
CA ARG A 227 -4.43 -4.69 9.09
C ARG A 227 -5.71 -3.96 9.46
N ARG A 228 -6.18 -3.05 8.60
CA ARG A 228 -7.40 -2.27 8.82
C ARG A 228 -8.66 -3.14 8.95
N LEU A 229 -8.78 -4.22 8.20
CA LEU A 229 -9.97 -5.06 8.18
C LEU A 229 -9.99 -6.17 9.24
N PHE A 230 -8.83 -6.65 9.72
CA PHE A 230 -8.79 -7.85 10.54
C PHE A 230 -7.87 -7.75 11.76
N VAL A 231 -6.81 -6.97 11.69
CA VAL A 231 -5.81 -6.93 12.77
C VAL A 231 -6.13 -5.79 13.77
N GLU A 232 -6.52 -4.65 13.25
CA GLU A 232 -6.78 -3.43 14.01
C GLU A 232 -8.28 -3.30 14.34
N SER A 233 -8.60 -2.75 15.53
CA SER A 233 -10.00 -2.61 16.00
C SER A 233 -10.66 -1.35 15.40
N THR A 234 -10.75 -1.28 14.07
CA THR A 234 -11.30 -0.13 13.36
C THR A 234 -12.81 -0.24 13.14
N PRO A 235 -13.51 0.87 12.82
CA PRO A 235 -14.91 0.81 12.39
C PRO A 235 -15.10 -0.09 11.17
N ALA A 236 -14.15 -0.08 10.21
CA ALA A 236 -14.16 -0.95 9.04
C ALA A 236 -14.08 -2.43 9.42
N ALA A 237 -13.17 -2.81 10.36
CA ALA A 237 -13.03 -4.18 10.84
C ALA A 237 -14.32 -4.71 11.48
N LYS A 238 -15.00 -3.88 12.27
CA LYS A 238 -16.28 -4.25 12.90
C LYS A 238 -17.39 -4.47 11.89
N ALA A 239 -17.43 -3.65 10.84
CA ALA A 239 -18.48 -3.70 9.83
C ALA A 239 -18.24 -4.78 8.78
N TYR A 240 -16.99 -5.15 8.51
CA TYR A 240 -16.62 -6.00 7.36
C TYR A 240 -17.16 -7.42 7.47
N GLN A 241 -17.92 -7.84 6.45
CA GLN A 241 -18.59 -9.13 6.34
C GLN A 241 -18.17 -9.91 5.09
N GLY A 242 -17.41 -9.28 4.19
CA GLY A 242 -16.91 -9.90 2.97
C GLY A 242 -15.74 -10.86 3.24
N GLN A 243 -15.20 -11.43 2.18
CA GLN A 243 -13.99 -12.22 2.18
C GLN A 243 -12.85 -11.43 1.52
N ALA A 244 -11.70 -11.36 2.16
CA ALA A 244 -10.46 -10.86 1.59
C ALA A 244 -9.57 -12.03 1.16
N TRP A 245 -9.22 -12.10 -0.12
CA TRP A 245 -8.44 -13.19 -0.69
C TRP A 245 -7.15 -12.65 -1.30
N LEU A 246 -6.04 -12.96 -0.68
CA LEU A 246 -4.70 -12.55 -1.09
C LEU A 246 -4.01 -13.64 -1.92
N PHE A 247 -3.49 -13.25 -3.08
CA PHE A 247 -2.54 -14.02 -3.86
C PHE A 247 -1.19 -13.31 -3.83
N LEU A 248 -0.15 -13.98 -3.34
CA LEU A 248 1.20 -13.42 -3.25
C LEU A 248 2.20 -14.26 -4.05
N GLY A 249 2.78 -13.66 -5.08
CA GLY A 249 3.82 -14.24 -5.91
C GLY A 249 5.21 -13.75 -5.54
N VAL A 250 6.11 -14.68 -5.19
CA VAL A 250 7.52 -14.43 -4.89
C VAL A 250 8.40 -15.54 -5.46
N ALA A 251 9.72 -15.41 -5.35
CA ALA A 251 10.66 -16.39 -5.89
C ALA A 251 10.67 -17.71 -5.11
N ASN A 252 10.75 -17.64 -3.79
CA ASN A 252 10.86 -18.77 -2.89
C ASN A 252 10.29 -18.40 -1.50
N SER A 253 10.22 -19.36 -0.59
CA SER A 253 9.71 -19.17 0.77
C SER A 253 10.49 -18.12 1.57
N ASP A 254 11.81 -18.04 1.41
CA ASP A 254 12.64 -17.00 2.05
C ASP A 254 12.28 -15.56 1.59
N ALA A 255 11.62 -15.43 0.45
CA ALA A 255 11.18 -14.14 -0.10
C ALA A 255 9.72 -13.80 0.26
N LEU A 256 9.04 -14.61 1.06
CA LEU A 256 7.71 -14.28 1.57
C LEU A 256 7.76 -13.02 2.43
N LEU A 257 6.80 -12.15 2.23
CA LEU A 257 6.71 -10.87 2.91
C LEU A 257 5.54 -10.90 3.88
N TYR A 258 5.81 -10.58 5.16
CA TYR A 258 4.83 -10.49 6.23
C TYR A 258 4.05 -11.80 6.51
N ASP A 259 4.69 -12.95 6.30
CA ASP A 259 4.03 -14.26 6.39
C ASP A 259 3.47 -14.52 7.81
N ASP A 260 4.17 -14.11 8.83
CA ASP A 260 3.74 -14.14 10.23
C ASP A 260 2.51 -13.25 10.49
N GLU A 261 2.42 -12.09 9.84
CA GLU A 261 1.26 -11.20 9.95
C GLU A 261 0.01 -11.82 9.28
N TRP A 262 0.19 -12.63 8.23
CA TRP A 262 -0.95 -13.33 7.61
C TRP A 262 -1.51 -14.43 8.50
N GLU A 263 -0.70 -15.10 9.28
CA GLU A 263 -1.17 -16.09 10.26
C GLU A 263 -1.95 -15.40 11.39
N GLU A 264 -1.49 -14.23 11.88
CA GLU A 264 -2.25 -13.42 12.83
C GLU A 264 -3.60 -12.99 12.25
N ALA A 265 -3.62 -12.51 11.02
CA ALA A 265 -4.84 -12.08 10.33
C ALA A 265 -5.82 -13.25 10.16
N LYS A 266 -5.34 -14.44 9.77
CA LYS A 266 -6.18 -15.66 9.67
C LYS A 266 -6.78 -16.03 11.01
N ALA A 267 -5.99 -15.97 12.09
CA ALA A 267 -6.46 -16.31 13.43
C ALA A 267 -7.61 -15.38 13.88
N LYS A 268 -7.55 -14.10 13.52
CA LYS A 268 -8.59 -13.10 13.85
C LYS A 268 -9.78 -13.15 12.90
N ALA A 269 -9.53 -13.32 11.60
CA ALA A 269 -10.55 -13.25 10.55
C ALA A 269 -11.30 -14.56 10.32
N GLY A 270 -10.71 -15.70 10.68
CA GLY A 270 -11.24 -17.03 10.35
C GLY A 270 -11.36 -17.22 8.84
N ASN A 271 -12.52 -17.65 8.37
CA ASN A 271 -12.79 -17.88 6.96
C ASN A 271 -12.95 -16.62 6.10
N LYS A 272 -12.93 -15.44 6.70
CA LYS A 272 -13.01 -14.17 5.97
C LYS A 272 -11.68 -13.75 5.34
N PHE A 273 -10.55 -14.31 5.77
CA PHE A 273 -9.26 -14.05 5.17
C PHE A 273 -8.62 -15.32 4.63
N ARG A 274 -8.18 -15.27 3.38
CA ARG A 274 -7.48 -16.34 2.70
C ARG A 274 -6.23 -15.84 2.02
N VAL A 275 -5.14 -16.62 2.04
CA VAL A 275 -3.93 -16.37 1.29
C VAL A 275 -3.49 -17.61 0.53
N ASP A 276 -3.11 -17.41 -0.74
CA ASP A 276 -2.50 -18.41 -1.62
C ASP A 276 -1.15 -17.88 -2.15
N TYR A 277 -0.13 -18.74 -2.15
CA TYR A 277 1.22 -18.36 -2.57
C TYR A 277 1.58 -18.98 -3.92
N ALA A 278 2.28 -18.18 -4.75
CA ALA A 278 2.97 -18.65 -5.94
C ALA A 278 4.49 -18.51 -5.72
N LEU A 279 5.18 -19.62 -5.52
CA LEU A 279 6.62 -19.66 -5.28
C LEU A 279 7.32 -20.17 -6.55
N SER A 280 7.77 -19.25 -7.39
CA SER A 280 8.21 -19.56 -8.76
C SER A 280 9.48 -20.42 -8.86
N ARG A 281 10.20 -20.62 -7.75
CA ARG A 281 11.38 -21.49 -7.68
C ARG A 281 11.20 -22.74 -6.83
N GLU A 282 10.01 -22.92 -6.25
CA GLU A 282 9.71 -24.05 -5.35
C GLU A 282 8.43 -24.81 -5.75
N GLN A 283 7.57 -24.19 -6.55
CA GLN A 283 6.32 -24.78 -7.01
C GLN A 283 6.30 -24.88 -8.54
N GLU A 284 5.57 -25.87 -9.04
CA GLU A 284 5.32 -26.07 -10.46
C GLU A 284 3.86 -25.80 -10.80
N ASN A 285 3.63 -25.20 -11.98
CA ASN A 285 2.30 -25.04 -12.53
C ASN A 285 1.81 -26.35 -13.18
N LYS A 286 0.57 -26.37 -13.65
CA LYS A 286 -0.07 -27.53 -14.29
C LYS A 286 0.68 -28.12 -15.50
N ASN A 287 1.63 -27.35 -16.06
CA ASN A 287 2.44 -27.76 -17.23
C ASN A 287 3.87 -28.18 -16.84
N GLY A 288 4.18 -28.32 -15.55
CA GLY A 288 5.53 -28.63 -15.04
C GLY A 288 6.53 -27.46 -15.14
N GLY A 289 6.05 -26.26 -15.44
CA GLY A 289 6.84 -25.03 -15.43
C GLY A 289 6.80 -24.32 -14.08
N LYS A 290 7.52 -23.18 -13.97
CA LYS A 290 7.52 -22.39 -12.76
C LYS A 290 6.11 -21.87 -12.42
N MET A 291 5.76 -21.92 -11.12
CA MET A 291 4.52 -21.34 -10.62
C MET A 291 4.64 -19.84 -10.49
N TYR A 292 4.14 -19.08 -11.48
CA TYR A 292 3.98 -17.63 -11.35
C TYR A 292 2.60 -17.28 -10.78
N ILE A 293 2.43 -16.01 -10.42
CA ILE A 293 1.19 -15.55 -9.78
C ILE A 293 -0.04 -15.74 -10.68
N GLN A 294 0.09 -15.53 -11.99
CA GLN A 294 -1.01 -15.77 -12.94
C GLN A 294 -1.42 -17.25 -13.01
N ASP A 295 -0.45 -18.19 -12.89
CA ASP A 295 -0.74 -19.62 -12.86
C ASP A 295 -1.52 -19.98 -11.58
N LYS A 296 -1.13 -19.39 -10.44
CA LYS A 296 -1.83 -19.59 -9.16
C LYS A 296 -3.25 -19.02 -9.20
N VAL A 297 -3.43 -17.85 -9.77
CA VAL A 297 -4.74 -17.21 -9.97
C VAL A 297 -5.61 -18.06 -10.91
N GLU A 298 -5.00 -18.66 -11.96
CA GLU A 298 -5.70 -19.54 -12.92
C GLU A 298 -6.28 -20.80 -12.26
N GLU A 299 -5.65 -21.35 -11.21
CA GLU A 299 -6.20 -22.51 -10.47
C GLU A 299 -7.61 -22.25 -9.93
N TYR A 300 -7.96 -20.98 -9.72
CA TYR A 300 -9.23 -20.51 -9.15
C TYR A 300 -10.07 -19.67 -10.11
N ALA A 301 -9.82 -19.79 -11.41
CA ALA A 301 -10.38 -18.96 -12.45
C ALA A 301 -11.91 -18.78 -12.34
N ASP A 302 -12.66 -19.88 -12.22
CA ASP A 302 -14.12 -19.85 -12.09
C ASP A 302 -14.60 -19.19 -10.79
N GLN A 303 -13.89 -19.43 -9.68
CA GLN A 303 -14.23 -18.81 -8.39
C GLN A 303 -14.02 -17.30 -8.44
N ILE A 304 -12.92 -16.87 -9.03
CA ILE A 304 -12.57 -15.45 -9.20
C ILE A 304 -13.58 -14.77 -10.13
N PHE A 305 -13.89 -15.41 -11.27
CA PHE A 305 -14.91 -14.89 -12.20
C PHE A 305 -16.25 -14.73 -11.48
N ASN A 306 -16.73 -15.78 -10.80
CA ASN A 306 -18.01 -15.72 -10.10
C ASN A 306 -18.05 -14.64 -9.02
N LYS A 307 -16.97 -14.46 -8.27
CA LYS A 307 -16.87 -13.36 -7.28
C LYS A 307 -16.96 -12.00 -7.94
N LEU A 308 -16.24 -11.78 -9.04
CA LEU A 308 -16.25 -10.52 -9.79
C LEU A 308 -17.64 -10.23 -10.38
N ASP A 309 -18.30 -11.23 -10.93
CA ASP A 309 -19.65 -11.12 -11.47
C ASP A 309 -20.70 -10.80 -10.39
N ASN A 310 -20.41 -11.20 -9.13
CA ASN A 310 -21.22 -10.90 -7.95
C ASN A 310 -20.75 -9.65 -7.17
N GLY A 311 -19.96 -8.78 -7.77
CA GLY A 311 -19.62 -7.46 -7.21
C GLY A 311 -18.34 -7.41 -6.38
N ALA A 312 -17.53 -8.46 -6.36
CA ALA A 312 -16.20 -8.41 -5.75
C ALA A 312 -15.30 -7.38 -6.45
N HIS A 313 -14.37 -6.81 -5.70
CA HIS A 313 -13.32 -5.95 -6.25
C HIS A 313 -12.01 -6.72 -6.38
N ILE A 314 -11.29 -6.50 -7.49
CA ILE A 314 -9.97 -7.09 -7.71
C ILE A 314 -8.90 -6.00 -7.83
N TYR A 315 -7.80 -6.23 -7.14
CA TYR A 315 -6.66 -5.31 -7.03
C TYR A 315 -5.39 -5.99 -7.52
N PHE A 316 -4.62 -5.29 -8.34
CA PHE A 316 -3.33 -5.73 -8.86
C PHE A 316 -2.25 -4.75 -8.48
N CYS A 317 -1.23 -5.22 -7.76
CA CYS A 317 -0.06 -4.41 -7.43
C CYS A 317 1.23 -5.22 -7.57
N GLY A 318 2.26 -4.61 -8.18
CA GLY A 318 3.55 -5.24 -8.41
C GLY A 318 3.96 -5.29 -9.88
N LEU A 319 4.56 -6.39 -10.33
CA LEU A 319 5.13 -6.48 -11.68
C LEU A 319 4.05 -6.51 -12.77
N LYS A 320 4.15 -5.59 -13.73
CA LYS A 320 3.25 -5.49 -14.89
C LYS A 320 3.13 -6.79 -15.68
N GLY A 321 4.19 -7.61 -15.70
CA GLY A 321 4.22 -8.88 -16.44
C GLY A 321 3.19 -9.93 -16.02
N MET A 322 2.51 -9.78 -14.85
CA MET A 322 1.43 -10.68 -14.44
C MET A 322 0.11 -10.44 -15.20
N MET A 323 -0.10 -9.21 -15.70
CA MET A 323 -1.39 -8.80 -16.24
C MET A 323 -1.84 -9.57 -17.49
N PRO A 324 -0.98 -9.82 -18.51
CA PRO A 324 -1.41 -10.56 -19.69
C PRO A 324 -1.96 -11.95 -19.35
N GLY A 325 -1.24 -12.74 -18.53
CA GLY A 325 -1.68 -14.09 -18.16
C GLY A 325 -3.01 -14.10 -17.40
N ILE A 326 -3.22 -13.13 -16.50
CA ILE A 326 -4.49 -13.00 -15.75
C ILE A 326 -5.65 -12.59 -16.69
N GLN A 327 -5.40 -11.68 -17.63
CA GLN A 327 -6.41 -11.28 -18.60
C GLN A 327 -6.77 -12.43 -19.55
N ASP A 328 -5.76 -13.18 -20.03
CA ASP A 328 -5.98 -14.33 -20.90
C ASP A 328 -6.79 -15.43 -20.17
N MET A 329 -6.49 -15.70 -18.91
CA MET A 329 -7.27 -16.60 -18.08
C MET A 329 -8.73 -16.18 -18.00
N LEU A 330 -9.02 -14.92 -17.64
CA LEU A 330 -10.39 -14.41 -17.55
C LEU A 330 -11.10 -14.41 -18.90
N LYS A 331 -10.37 -14.13 -19.99
CA LYS A 331 -10.90 -14.24 -21.36
C LYS A 331 -11.35 -15.65 -21.70
N ASN A 332 -10.56 -16.67 -21.29
CA ASN A 332 -10.93 -18.07 -21.49
C ASN A 332 -12.16 -18.45 -20.68
N VAL A 333 -12.31 -17.98 -19.45
CA VAL A 333 -13.52 -18.21 -18.64
C VAL A 333 -14.72 -17.54 -19.26
N CYS A 334 -14.60 -16.30 -19.71
CA CYS A 334 -15.70 -15.59 -20.42
C CYS A 334 -16.13 -16.35 -21.68
N ALA A 335 -15.16 -16.82 -22.48
CA ALA A 335 -15.45 -17.61 -23.69
C ALA A 335 -16.20 -18.90 -23.39
N SER A 336 -15.83 -19.63 -22.31
CA SER A 336 -16.53 -20.85 -21.89
C SER A 336 -17.97 -20.61 -21.44
N LYS A 337 -18.29 -19.37 -21.06
CA LYS A 337 -19.63 -18.94 -20.62
C LYS A 337 -20.39 -18.16 -21.68
N ASN A 338 -19.86 -18.07 -22.91
CA ASN A 338 -20.42 -17.27 -24.01
C ASN A 338 -20.57 -15.78 -23.64
N ILE A 339 -19.62 -15.23 -22.88
CA ILE A 339 -19.58 -13.83 -22.46
C ILE A 339 -18.50 -13.12 -23.27
N ASP A 340 -18.79 -11.93 -23.80
CA ASP A 340 -17.78 -11.06 -24.41
C ASP A 340 -16.87 -10.44 -23.33
N PHE A 341 -15.60 -10.81 -23.36
CA PHE A 341 -14.62 -10.40 -22.35
C PHE A 341 -14.44 -8.88 -22.29
N ASP A 342 -14.38 -8.21 -23.44
CA ASP A 342 -14.11 -6.77 -23.47
C ASP A 342 -15.27 -5.98 -22.89
N SER A 343 -16.48 -6.38 -23.18
CA SER A 343 -17.70 -5.80 -22.59
C SER A 343 -17.78 -6.06 -21.09
N TRP A 344 -17.48 -7.28 -20.66
CA TRP A 344 -17.46 -7.68 -19.25
C TRP A 344 -16.41 -6.89 -18.47
N LEU A 345 -15.17 -6.82 -18.96
CA LEU A 345 -14.08 -6.05 -18.33
C LEU A 345 -14.40 -4.55 -18.28
N LYS A 346 -15.03 -4.01 -19.35
CA LYS A 346 -15.51 -2.62 -19.35
C LYS A 346 -16.57 -2.38 -18.27
N GLY A 347 -17.42 -3.37 -18.04
CA GLY A 347 -18.40 -3.38 -16.94
C GLY A 347 -17.72 -3.29 -15.58
N LEU A 348 -16.75 -4.15 -15.31
CA LEU A 348 -15.97 -4.13 -14.04
C LEU A 348 -15.29 -2.78 -13.82
N LYS A 349 -14.67 -2.22 -14.85
CA LYS A 349 -14.03 -0.89 -14.77
C LYS A 349 -15.03 0.22 -14.49
N LYS A 350 -16.20 0.20 -15.16
CA LYS A 350 -17.28 1.17 -14.93
C LYS A 350 -17.82 1.09 -13.50
N ASN A 351 -17.94 -0.11 -12.97
CA ASN A 351 -18.40 -0.38 -11.60
C ASN A 351 -17.31 -0.17 -10.55
N LYS A 352 -16.11 0.27 -10.96
CA LYS A 352 -14.94 0.45 -10.08
C LYS A 352 -14.50 -0.81 -9.33
N GLN A 353 -14.67 -1.98 -9.96
CA GLN A 353 -14.27 -3.27 -9.40
C GLN A 353 -12.85 -3.70 -9.81
N TRP A 354 -12.22 -3.03 -10.78
CA TRP A 354 -10.94 -3.38 -11.39
C TRP A 354 -9.88 -2.33 -11.09
N HIS A 355 -8.95 -2.64 -10.21
CA HIS A 355 -7.94 -1.71 -9.70
C HIS A 355 -6.53 -2.16 -10.08
N VAL A 356 -5.74 -1.30 -10.72
CA VAL A 356 -4.42 -1.65 -11.24
C VAL A 356 -3.40 -0.58 -10.89
N GLU A 357 -2.35 -0.97 -10.15
CA GLU A 357 -1.17 -0.17 -9.85
C GLU A 357 0.08 -1.06 -10.03
N VAL A 358 0.49 -1.27 -11.29
CA VAL A 358 1.62 -2.13 -11.66
C VAL A 358 2.75 -1.34 -12.30
N TYR A 359 4.01 -1.77 -12.11
CA TYR A 359 5.25 -1.12 -12.53
C TYR A 359 6.19 -2.05 -13.31
#